data_73dea273bfbc32a69cfa1b43dd04e975
#
_entry.id   73dea273bfbc32a69cfa1b43dd04e975
#
_cell.length_a   1.000
_cell.length_b   1.000
_cell.length_c   1.000
_cell.angle_alpha   90.00
_cell.angle_beta   90.00
_cell.angle_gamma   90.00
#
_symmetry.space_group_name_H-M   'P 1'
#
loop_
_entity.id
_entity.type
_entity.pdbx_description
1 polymer ?
#
loop_
_entity_poly.entity_id
_entity_poly.type
_entity_poly.pdbx_seq_one_letter_code
_entity_poly.pdbx_strand_id
1 'polypeptide(L)'
;MKVHLIRKETIEAYAEKNARSKSSFKVWLTVVKFANWQTPESIKETFGAADLLGNGTNRVVFDIGGNNYRMICKYAFGKNQVHLFVCWIGTHAQYDKLCKHNEQYTVNHY
;
A
#
# COMPACT_ATOMS: atom_id res chain seq x y z
N MET A 1 14.30 0.75 10.23
CA MET A 1 13.76 2.13 10.30
C MET A 1 12.24 2.07 10.46
N LYS A 2 11.69 2.97 11.23
CA LYS A 2 10.25 3.13 11.36
C LYS A 2 9.63 3.55 10.04
N VAL A 3 8.35 3.19 9.86
CA VAL A 3 7.59 3.57 8.67
C VAL A 3 6.69 4.76 9.02
N HIS A 4 6.83 5.83 8.26
CA HIS A 4 5.97 7.01 8.35
C HIS A 4 4.95 6.97 7.22
N LEU A 5 3.70 6.69 7.58
CA LEU A 5 2.60 6.68 6.60
C LEU A 5 2.10 8.11 6.42
N ILE A 6 2.25 8.62 5.21
CA ILE A 6 1.81 9.96 4.87
C ILE A 6 0.37 9.89 4.40
N ARG A 7 -0.47 10.75 4.99
CA ARG A 7 -1.91 10.84 4.71
C ARG A 7 -2.67 9.56 5.09
N LYS A 8 -2.53 9.15 6.33
CA LYS A 8 -3.33 8.06 6.92
C LYS A 8 -4.83 8.27 6.71
N GLU A 9 -5.29 9.51 6.74
CA GLU A 9 -6.69 9.89 6.55
C GLU A 9 -7.25 9.47 5.19
N THR A 10 -6.42 9.31 4.17
CA THR A 10 -6.83 8.77 2.86
C THR A 10 -7.35 7.35 3.00
N ILE A 11 -6.64 6.53 3.76
CA ILE A 11 -7.04 5.14 4.02
C ILE A 11 -8.32 5.12 4.86
N GLU A 12 -8.38 5.96 5.89
CA GLU A 12 -9.54 6.05 6.77
C GLU A 12 -10.79 6.48 6.00
N ALA A 13 -10.65 7.44 5.09
CA ALA A 13 -11.75 7.91 4.25
C ALA A 13 -12.24 6.81 3.30
N TYR A 14 -11.34 6.05 2.70
CA TYR A 14 -11.72 4.92 1.85
C TYR A 14 -12.47 3.86 2.65
N ALA A 15 -11.97 3.50 3.82
CA ALA A 15 -12.60 2.49 4.68
C ALA A 15 -13.99 2.94 5.15
N GLU A 16 -14.20 4.23 5.38
CA GLU A 16 -15.49 4.78 5.76
C GLU A 16 -16.54 4.60 4.66
N LYS A 17 -16.14 4.82 3.40
CA LYS A 17 -17.03 4.63 2.23
C LYS A 17 -17.19 3.17 1.83
N ASN A 18 -16.28 2.32 2.23
CA ASN A 18 -16.25 0.90 1.87
C ASN A 18 -16.17 0.08 3.15
N ALA A 19 -17.26 0.02 3.88
CA ALA A 19 -17.34 -0.52 5.23
C ALA A 19 -16.78 -1.95 5.36
N ARG A 20 -16.91 -2.77 4.31
CA ARG A 20 -16.36 -4.13 4.30
C ARG A 20 -14.85 -4.18 4.44
N SER A 21 -14.15 -3.10 4.03
CA SER A 21 -12.70 -3.02 4.09
C SER A 21 -12.17 -2.52 5.43
N LYS A 22 -13.06 -2.03 6.28
CA LYS A 22 -12.67 -1.27 7.50
C LYS A 22 -11.79 -2.07 8.45
N SER A 23 -12.19 -3.28 8.78
CA SER A 23 -11.40 -4.13 9.70
C SER A 23 -10.06 -4.53 9.09
N SER A 24 -10.03 -4.80 7.78
CA SER A 24 -8.80 -5.18 7.07
C SER A 24 -7.80 -4.05 7.03
N PHE A 25 -8.24 -2.83 6.75
CA PHE A 25 -7.37 -1.66 6.78
C PHE A 25 -6.88 -1.36 8.20
N LYS A 26 -7.72 -1.57 9.20
CA LYS A 26 -7.31 -1.41 10.60
C LYS A 26 -6.17 -2.36 10.97
N VAL A 27 -6.25 -3.61 10.53
CA VAL A 27 -5.16 -4.59 10.72
C VAL A 27 -3.90 -4.12 9.99
N TRP A 28 -4.02 -3.70 8.73
CA TRP A 28 -2.89 -3.21 7.95
C TRP A 28 -2.21 -2.02 8.63
N LEU A 29 -2.99 -1.05 9.07
CA LEU A 29 -2.48 0.14 9.78
C LEU A 29 -1.73 -0.25 11.06
N THR A 30 -2.24 -1.23 11.80
CA THR A 30 -1.59 -1.71 13.02
C THR A 30 -0.25 -2.36 12.71
N VAL A 31 -0.19 -3.19 11.66
CA VAL A 31 1.06 -3.84 11.26
C VAL A 31 2.10 -2.82 10.83
N VAL A 32 1.72 -1.84 10.03
CA VAL A 32 2.62 -0.78 9.56
C VAL A 32 3.13 0.06 10.73
N LYS A 33 2.29 0.34 11.71
CA LYS A 33 2.67 1.13 12.89
C LYS A 33 3.87 0.53 13.61
N PHE A 34 3.99 -0.79 13.65
CA PHE A 34 5.07 -1.49 14.33
C PHE A 34 6.13 -2.05 13.38
N ALA A 35 6.03 -1.75 12.09
CA ALA A 35 6.97 -2.24 11.09
C ALA A 35 8.34 -1.58 11.25
N ASN A 36 9.37 -2.34 10.90
CA ASN A 36 10.75 -1.87 10.90
C ASN A 36 11.41 -2.38 9.62
N TRP A 37 11.62 -1.49 8.67
CA TRP A 37 12.13 -1.84 7.35
C TRP A 37 13.49 -1.21 7.10
N GLN A 38 14.39 -1.99 6.52
CA GLN A 38 15.74 -1.52 6.15
C GLN A 38 15.89 -1.39 4.64
N THR A 39 15.18 -2.25 3.88
CA THR A 39 15.24 -2.31 2.42
C THR A 39 13.83 -2.57 1.89
N PRO A 40 13.58 -2.36 0.59
CA PRO A 40 12.28 -2.71 0.01
C PRO A 40 11.86 -4.15 0.26
N GLU A 41 12.81 -5.08 0.28
CA GLU A 41 12.53 -6.50 0.55
C GLU A 41 11.94 -6.72 1.95
N SER A 42 12.26 -5.85 2.91
CA SER A 42 11.68 -5.90 4.25
C SER A 42 10.15 -5.78 4.22
N ILE A 43 9.60 -5.07 3.24
CA ILE A 43 8.16 -4.92 3.05
C ILE A 43 7.52 -6.29 2.83
N LYS A 44 8.14 -7.12 1.98
CA LYS A 44 7.67 -8.47 1.70
C LYS A 44 7.81 -9.42 2.89
N GLU A 45 8.78 -9.19 3.74
CA GLU A 45 8.94 -9.97 4.97
C GLU A 45 7.79 -9.69 5.95
N THR A 46 7.34 -8.43 6.01
CA THR A 46 6.22 -8.02 6.86
C THR A 46 4.88 -8.43 6.24
N PHE A 47 4.70 -8.20 4.94
CA PHE A 47 3.49 -8.50 4.20
C PHE A 47 3.82 -9.50 3.10
N GLY A 48 3.65 -10.78 3.36
CA GLY A 48 4.06 -11.84 2.44
C GLY A 48 3.46 -11.75 1.05
N ALA A 49 2.25 -11.20 0.93
CA ALA A 49 1.56 -11.02 -0.35
C ALA A 49 1.87 -9.68 -1.03
N ALA A 50 2.72 -8.84 -0.44
CA ALA A 50 3.09 -7.57 -1.06
C ALA A 50 3.88 -7.81 -2.36
N ASP A 51 3.59 -7.00 -3.37
CA ASP A 51 4.24 -7.09 -4.67
C ASP A 51 5.00 -5.81 -4.97
N LEU A 52 6.32 -5.92 -5.08
CA LEU A 52 7.18 -4.80 -5.48
C LEU A 52 7.08 -4.66 -6.99
N LEU A 53 6.55 -3.53 -7.46
CA LEU A 53 6.27 -3.35 -8.89
C LEU A 53 7.51 -3.25 -9.78
N GLY A 54 8.63 -2.81 -9.23
CA GLY A 54 9.84 -2.66 -10.04
C GLY A 54 9.76 -1.52 -11.04
N ASN A 55 10.43 -1.68 -12.18
CA ASN A 55 10.53 -0.66 -13.24
C ASN A 55 11.03 0.72 -12.73
N GLY A 56 11.81 0.72 -11.64
CA GLY A 56 12.32 1.96 -11.05
C GLY A 56 11.25 2.83 -10.41
N THR A 57 10.06 2.29 -10.13
CA THR A 57 8.92 3.07 -9.64
C THR A 57 8.92 3.29 -8.14
N ASN A 58 9.64 2.48 -7.38
CA ASN A 58 9.59 2.47 -5.91
C ASN A 58 8.16 2.28 -5.40
N ARG A 59 7.40 1.40 -6.05
CA ARG A 59 6.00 1.14 -5.72
C ARG A 59 5.80 -0.28 -5.22
N VAL A 60 4.85 -0.42 -4.32
CA VAL A 60 4.44 -1.72 -3.78
C VAL A 60 2.92 -1.82 -3.80
N VAL A 61 2.40 -3.00 -4.11
CA VAL A 61 0.98 -3.30 -4.04
C VAL A 61 0.72 -4.18 -2.82
N PHE A 62 -0.18 -3.73 -1.97
CA PHE A 62 -0.62 -4.49 -0.80
C PHE A 62 -1.96 -5.15 -1.06
N ASP A 63 -2.09 -6.40 -0.66
CA ASP A 63 -3.37 -7.10 -0.61
C ASP A 63 -4.04 -6.76 0.71
N ILE A 64 -5.25 -6.24 0.65
CA ILE A 64 -6.03 -5.87 1.82
C ILE A 64 -7.28 -6.74 1.89
N GLY A 65 -7.51 -7.35 3.07
CA GLY A 65 -8.64 -8.27 3.23
C GLY A 65 -8.49 -9.50 2.34
N GLY A 66 -7.30 -10.11 2.34
CA GLY A 66 -6.98 -11.21 1.47
C GLY A 66 -7.00 -10.77 0.01
N ASN A 67 -7.93 -11.29 -0.77
CA ASN A 67 -8.00 -11.03 -2.20
C ASN A 67 -9.00 -9.92 -2.59
N ASN A 68 -9.60 -9.24 -1.60
CA ASN A 68 -10.73 -8.33 -1.87
C ASN A 68 -10.30 -6.96 -2.36
N TYR A 69 -9.26 -6.40 -1.78
CA TYR A 69 -8.82 -5.03 -2.08
C TYR A 69 -7.33 -4.99 -2.39
N ARG A 70 -6.93 -3.94 -3.11
CA ARG A 70 -5.52 -3.64 -3.42
C ARG A 70 -5.24 -2.20 -3.10
N MET A 71 -4.03 -1.94 -2.61
CA MET A 71 -3.55 -0.59 -2.36
C MET A 71 -2.16 -0.45 -2.94
N ILE A 72 -1.96 0.58 -3.76
CA ILE A 72 -0.64 0.89 -4.33
C ILE A 72 -0.05 2.03 -3.51
N CYS A 73 1.16 1.80 -3.01
CA CYS A 73 1.92 2.81 -2.29
C CYS A 73 3.27 3.05 -2.95
N LYS A 74 3.77 4.25 -2.81
CA LYS A 74 5.14 4.59 -3.17
C LYS A 74 5.96 4.67 -1.89
N TYR A 75 7.16 4.11 -1.91
CA TYR A 75 8.05 4.16 -0.75
C TYR A 75 9.29 5.00 -1.04
N ALA A 76 9.79 5.65 -0.01
CA ALA A 76 11.05 6.37 -0.05
C ALA A 76 11.83 6.05 1.22
N PHE A 77 12.95 5.35 1.06
CA PHE A 77 13.83 5.01 2.17
C PHE A 77 14.73 6.20 2.47
N GLY A 78 14.38 6.91 3.52
CA GLY A 78 15.16 8.05 3.99
C GLY A 78 16.32 7.62 4.87
N LYS A 79 16.96 8.60 5.51
CA LYS A 79 18.10 8.37 6.37
C LYS A 79 17.72 7.68 7.68
N ASN A 80 16.58 8.07 8.27
CA ASN A 80 16.16 7.63 9.59
C ASN A 80 14.79 6.95 9.60
N GLN A 81 14.04 7.04 8.51
CA GLN A 81 12.70 6.45 8.42
C GLN A 81 12.32 6.18 6.98
N VAL A 82 11.32 5.33 6.81
CA VAL A 82 10.74 5.02 5.50
C VAL A 82 9.46 5.84 5.37
N HIS A 83 9.34 6.57 4.27
CA HIS A 83 8.09 7.29 3.94
C HIS A 83 7.25 6.41 3.02
N LEU A 84 5.97 6.28 3.34
CA LEU A 84 5.03 5.50 2.55
C LEU A 84 3.88 6.40 2.13
N PHE A 85 3.67 6.52 0.80
CA PHE A 85 2.64 7.38 0.21
C PHE A 85 1.58 6.51 -0.45
N VAL A 86 0.31 6.77 -0.16
CA VAL A 86 -0.79 6.06 -0.82
C VAL A 86 -1.04 6.68 -2.18
N CYS A 87 -0.96 5.85 -3.23
CA CYS A 87 -1.19 6.29 -4.61
C CYS A 87 -2.59 5.91 -5.10
N TRP A 88 -3.09 4.76 -4.71
CA TRP A 88 -4.36 4.24 -5.21
C TRP A 88 -4.92 3.15 -4.29
N ILE A 89 -6.24 3.12 -4.13
CA ILE A 89 -6.95 2.07 -3.39
C ILE A 89 -8.16 1.65 -4.23
N GLY A 90 -8.41 0.36 -4.31
CA GLY A 90 -9.59 -0.15 -4.98
C GLY A 90 -9.82 -1.62 -4.72
N THR A 91 -10.85 -2.17 -5.38
CA THR A 91 -11.14 -3.59 -5.33
C THR A 91 -10.16 -4.36 -6.23
N HIS A 92 -10.09 -5.68 -6.03
CA HIS A 92 -9.29 -6.55 -6.89
C HIS A 92 -9.65 -6.38 -8.37
N ALA A 93 -10.96 -6.34 -8.68
CA ALA A 93 -11.42 -6.16 -10.06
C ALA A 93 -10.99 -4.81 -10.65
N GLN A 94 -11.04 -3.75 -9.86
CA GLN A 94 -10.57 -2.43 -10.29
C GLN A 94 -9.06 -2.42 -10.53
N TYR A 95 -8.31 -3.13 -9.69
CA TYR A 95 -6.88 -3.27 -9.86
C TYR A 95 -6.54 -4.03 -11.16
N ASP A 96 -7.28 -5.08 -11.49
CA ASP A 96 -7.08 -5.82 -12.73
C ASP A 96 -7.28 -4.91 -13.95
N LYS A 97 -8.28 -4.05 -13.92
CA LYS A 97 -8.51 -3.05 -14.97
C LYS A 97 -7.36 -2.07 -15.09
N LEU A 98 -6.87 -1.60 -13.97
CA LEU A 98 -5.73 -0.69 -13.90
C LEU A 98 -4.50 -1.33 -14.58
N CYS A 99 -4.25 -2.59 -14.28
CA CYS A 99 -3.11 -3.33 -14.81
C CYS A 99 -3.21 -3.58 -16.31
N LYS A 100 -4.41 -3.72 -16.86
CA LYS A 100 -4.59 -3.89 -18.32
C LYS A 100 -4.02 -2.72 -19.09
N HIS A 101 -4.00 -1.55 -18.50
CA HIS A 101 -3.48 -0.33 -19.12
C HIS A 101 -2.10 0.07 -18.60
N ASN A 102 -1.46 -0.79 -17.81
CA ASN A 102 -0.16 -0.55 -17.16
C ASN A 102 -0.16 0.71 -16.29
N GLU A 103 -1.31 1.10 -15.77
CA GLU A 103 -1.45 2.31 -14.95
C GLU A 103 -0.97 2.13 -13.52
N GLN A 104 -0.72 0.90 -13.06
CA GLN A 104 -0.20 0.63 -11.73
C GLN A 104 1.15 1.31 -11.47
N TYR A 105 1.92 1.55 -12.52
CA TYR A 105 3.23 2.18 -12.42
C TYR A 105 3.16 3.70 -12.28
N THR A 106 2.05 4.31 -12.66
CA THR A 106 1.95 5.77 -12.77
C THR A 106 0.77 6.40 -12.04
N VAL A 107 -0.24 5.61 -11.66
CA VAL A 107 -1.45 6.14 -11.02
C VAL A 107 -1.10 6.90 -9.74
N ASN A 108 -1.72 8.07 -9.59
CA ASN A 108 -1.52 8.89 -8.40
C ASN A 108 -2.84 9.59 -8.11
N HIS A 109 -3.72 8.87 -7.43
CA HIS A 109 -5.10 9.28 -7.19
C HIS A 109 -5.21 10.23 -5.98
N TYR A 110 -4.25 10.19 -5.08
CA TYR A 110 -4.29 10.95 -3.83
C TYR A 110 -3.16 11.97 -3.68
#